data_f0466858165126701170b5ea677c9572
#
_entry.id   f0466858165126701170b5ea677c9572
#
_cell.length_a   1.000
_cell.length_b   1.000
_cell.length_c   1.000
_cell.angle_alpha   90.00
_cell.angle_beta   90.00
_cell.angle_gamma   90.00
#
_symmetry.space_group_name_H-M   'P 1'
#
loop_
_entity.id
_entity.type
_entity.pdbx_description
1 polymer ?
#
loop_
_entity_poly.entity_id
_entity_poly.type
_entity_poly.pdbx_seq_one_letter_code
_entity_poly.pdbx_strand_id
1 'polypeptide(L)'
;MHFVISATWGPTDPTRAMLPFIFAASAVQAGDEVTLMLFHDAVYMAVEGAGVKLVPVGPPNRYEQVAGHPKATLWACKPCVEVRGLAQIQGLGDALEAPRYQHLEPLNQ
;
A
#
# COMPACT_ATOMS: atom_id res chain seq x y z
N MET A 1 4.27 -4.26 19.57
CA MET A 1 3.58 -2.98 19.40
C MET A 1 2.82 -3.03 18.08
N HIS A 2 1.79 -2.23 17.95
CA HIS A 2 1.02 -2.16 16.71
C HIS A 2 1.10 -0.74 16.17
N PHE A 3 1.68 -0.57 14.98
CA PHE A 3 1.77 0.73 14.33
C PHE A 3 0.66 0.88 13.31
N VAL A 4 0.04 2.05 13.31
CA VAL A 4 -0.92 2.44 12.28
C VAL A 4 -0.29 3.57 11.48
N ILE A 5 -0.13 3.36 10.18
CA ILE A 5 0.57 4.29 9.30
C ILE A 5 -0.40 4.75 8.23
N SER A 6 -0.48 6.06 8.01
CA SER A 6 -1.26 6.63 6.91
C SER A 6 -0.33 7.06 5.79
N ALA A 7 -0.68 6.72 4.55
CA ALA A 7 0.08 7.06 3.37
C ALA A 7 -0.81 7.80 2.39
N THR A 8 -0.25 8.83 1.74
CA THR A 8 -1.01 9.65 0.78
C THR A 8 -0.32 9.79 -0.56
N TRP A 9 0.96 9.44 -0.67
CA TRP A 9 1.72 9.59 -1.91
C TRP A 9 1.69 8.32 -2.74
N GLY A 10 1.53 8.49 -4.04
CA GLY A 10 1.52 7.42 -5.01
C GLY A 10 2.72 7.45 -5.94
N PRO A 11 2.66 6.71 -7.07
CA PRO A 11 3.81 6.53 -7.97
C PRO A 11 4.34 7.79 -8.62
N THR A 12 3.62 8.91 -8.60
CA THR A 12 4.13 10.17 -9.14
C THR A 12 5.30 10.71 -8.34
N ASP A 13 5.44 10.29 -7.09
CA ASP A 13 6.62 10.58 -6.28
C ASP A 13 7.09 9.27 -5.65
N PRO A 14 7.93 8.51 -6.35
CA PRO A 14 8.31 7.17 -5.88
C PRO A 14 9.00 7.15 -4.52
N THR A 15 9.77 8.18 -4.22
CA THR A 15 10.48 8.24 -2.94
C THR A 15 9.50 8.43 -1.79
N ARG A 16 8.59 9.41 -1.91
CA ARG A 16 7.58 9.62 -0.87
C ARG A 16 6.61 8.45 -0.75
N ALA A 17 6.26 7.84 -1.88
CA ALA A 17 5.39 6.68 -1.87
C ALA A 17 6.01 5.52 -1.11
N MET A 18 7.32 5.38 -1.14
CA MET A 18 8.01 4.27 -0.50
C MET A 18 8.28 4.49 0.98
N LEU A 19 8.31 5.73 1.47
CA LEU A 19 8.67 6.00 2.86
C LEU A 19 7.83 5.23 3.88
N PRO A 20 6.49 5.17 3.78
CA PRO A 20 5.72 4.38 4.74
C PRO A 20 6.04 2.89 4.67
N PHE A 21 6.40 2.37 3.51
CA PHE A 21 6.79 0.97 3.39
C PHE A 21 8.16 0.69 4.01
N ILE A 22 9.06 1.66 3.96
CA ILE A 22 10.36 1.52 4.62
C ILE A 22 10.20 1.44 6.13
N PHE A 23 9.37 2.33 6.71
CA PHE A 23 9.07 2.28 8.13
C PHE A 23 8.38 0.97 8.49
N ALA A 24 7.39 0.58 7.71
CA ALA A 24 6.63 -0.65 7.96
C ALA A 24 7.53 -1.88 7.88
N ALA A 25 8.45 -1.93 6.92
CA ALA A 25 9.39 -3.05 6.81
C ALA A 25 10.26 -3.18 8.05
N SER A 26 10.75 -2.06 8.57
CA SER A 26 11.54 -2.07 9.81
C SER A 26 10.72 -2.55 11.00
N ALA A 27 9.46 -2.12 11.08
CA ALA A 27 8.59 -2.49 12.20
C ALA A 27 8.29 -3.99 12.19
N VAL A 28 7.94 -4.56 11.03
CA VAL A 28 7.64 -6.00 10.97
C VAL A 28 8.89 -6.85 11.19
N GLN A 29 10.06 -6.38 10.77
CA GLN A 29 11.32 -7.07 11.05
C GLN A 29 11.63 -7.09 12.53
N ALA A 30 11.21 -6.06 13.26
CA ALA A 30 11.37 -6.00 14.71
C ALA A 30 10.32 -6.83 15.45
N GLY A 31 9.40 -7.46 14.75
CA GLY A 31 8.36 -8.28 15.36
C GLY A 31 7.07 -7.53 15.68
N ASP A 32 6.95 -6.30 15.25
CA ASP A 32 5.76 -5.49 15.49
C ASP A 32 4.71 -5.70 14.40
N GLU A 33 3.46 -5.40 14.72
CA GLU A 33 2.38 -5.40 13.76
C GLU A 33 2.23 -4.03 13.12
N VAL A 34 1.81 -4.00 11.86
CA VAL A 34 1.61 -2.76 11.10
C VAL A 34 0.28 -2.82 10.37
N THR A 35 -0.49 -1.75 10.50
CA THR A 35 -1.64 -1.49 9.64
C THR A 35 -1.31 -0.26 8.80
N LEU A 36 -1.25 -0.43 7.49
CA LEU A 36 -0.90 0.62 6.56
C LEU A 36 -2.17 1.05 5.82
N MET A 37 -2.56 2.30 6.02
CA MET A 37 -3.75 2.87 5.40
C MET A 37 -3.35 3.69 4.19
N LEU A 38 -3.87 3.32 3.02
CA LEU A 38 -3.57 4.01 1.77
C LEU A 38 -4.71 4.96 1.42
N PHE A 39 -4.41 6.25 1.37
CA PHE A 39 -5.36 7.30 1.00
C PHE A 39 -4.86 8.04 -0.22
N HIS A 40 -5.77 8.75 -0.90
CA HIS A 40 -5.40 9.59 -2.02
C HIS A 40 -4.63 8.75 -3.05
N ASP A 41 -3.58 9.29 -3.63
CA ASP A 41 -2.80 8.57 -4.65
C ASP A 41 -2.07 7.35 -4.12
N ALA A 42 -1.95 7.21 -2.80
CA ALA A 42 -1.35 6.02 -2.23
C ALA A 42 -2.13 4.74 -2.55
N VAL A 43 -3.42 4.84 -2.91
CA VAL A 43 -4.19 3.65 -3.29
C VAL A 43 -3.63 2.96 -4.53
N TYR A 44 -2.88 3.68 -5.38
CA TYR A 44 -2.21 3.05 -6.52
C TYR A 44 -1.15 2.05 -6.08
N MET A 45 -0.64 2.16 -4.86
CA MET A 45 0.32 1.18 -4.32
C MET A 45 -0.33 -0.18 -4.11
N ALA A 46 -1.65 -0.24 -4.08
CA ALA A 46 -2.37 -1.51 -3.99
C ALA A 46 -2.68 -2.11 -5.37
N VAL A 47 -2.34 -1.43 -6.44
CA VAL A 47 -2.50 -1.97 -7.80
C VAL A 47 -1.41 -3.00 -8.04
N GLU A 48 -1.79 -4.13 -8.62
CA GLU A 48 -0.85 -5.22 -8.86
C GLU A 48 0.34 -4.76 -9.68
N GLY A 49 1.53 -5.01 -9.17
CA GLY A 49 2.78 -4.68 -9.84
C GLY A 49 3.24 -3.24 -9.66
N ALA A 50 2.39 -2.34 -9.15
CA ALA A 50 2.77 -0.93 -9.03
C ALA A 50 3.86 -0.72 -7.98
N GLY A 51 3.68 -1.29 -6.79
CA GLY A 51 4.62 -1.08 -5.70
C GLY A 51 6.00 -1.64 -5.98
N VAL A 52 6.06 -2.85 -6.53
CA VAL A 52 7.34 -3.52 -6.79
C VAL A 52 8.15 -2.84 -7.88
N LYS A 53 7.51 -2.08 -8.76
CA LYS A 53 8.18 -1.42 -9.88
C LYS A 53 8.74 -0.04 -9.54
N LEU A 54 8.40 0.50 -8.37
CA LEU A 54 8.87 1.83 -8.01
C LEU A 54 10.38 1.85 -7.80
N VAL A 55 11.01 2.93 -8.26
CA VAL A 55 12.44 3.17 -8.07
C VAL A 55 12.59 4.44 -7.25
N PRO A 56 12.60 4.33 -5.91
CA PRO A 56 12.82 5.51 -5.07
C PRO A 56 14.23 6.05 -5.23
N VAL A 57 14.38 7.35 -4.99
CA VAL A 57 15.69 7.99 -5.06
C VAL A 57 16.31 7.96 -3.66
N GLY A 58 17.34 7.14 -3.48
CA GLY A 58 18.04 6.97 -2.21
C GLY A 58 17.67 5.69 -1.49
N PRO A 59 16.45 5.57 -0.95
CA PRO A 59 16.10 4.37 -0.21
C PRO A 59 15.80 3.19 -1.13
N PRO A 60 15.93 1.95 -0.64
CA PRO A 60 15.56 0.78 -1.44
C PRO A 60 14.04 0.61 -1.50
N ASN A 61 13.59 -0.20 -2.46
CA ASN A 61 12.19 -0.60 -2.53
C ASN A 61 11.94 -1.72 -1.53
N ARG A 62 11.04 -1.48 -0.58
CA ARG A 62 10.69 -2.44 0.48
C ARG A 62 9.26 -2.94 0.37
N TYR A 63 8.59 -2.69 -0.76
CA TYR A 63 7.16 -2.98 -0.89
C TYR A 63 6.84 -4.45 -0.59
N GLU A 64 7.56 -5.39 -1.19
CA GLU A 64 7.26 -6.81 -1.03
C GLU A 64 7.51 -7.31 0.40
N GLN A 65 8.44 -6.69 1.11
CA GLN A 65 8.71 -7.06 2.50
C GLN A 65 7.52 -6.74 3.41
N VAL A 66 6.72 -5.77 3.03
CA VAL A 66 5.53 -5.38 3.78
C VAL A 66 4.31 -6.11 3.24
N ALA A 67 4.08 -6.05 1.93
CA ALA A 67 2.89 -6.61 1.32
C ALA A 67 2.76 -8.12 1.54
N GLY A 68 3.89 -8.83 1.60
CA GLY A 68 3.89 -10.27 1.82
C GLY A 68 4.01 -10.68 3.28
N HIS A 69 4.12 -9.75 4.21
CA HIS A 69 4.42 -10.10 5.61
C HIS A 69 3.15 -10.38 6.39
N PRO A 70 3.12 -11.47 7.19
CA PRO A 70 1.91 -11.85 7.95
C PRO A 70 1.51 -10.85 9.03
N LYS A 71 2.43 -10.00 9.48
CA LYS A 71 2.14 -8.99 10.50
C LYS A 71 1.77 -7.63 9.92
N ALA A 72 1.69 -7.52 8.60
CA ALA A 72 1.32 -6.27 7.94
C ALA A 72 -0.04 -6.43 7.25
N THR A 73 -0.87 -5.41 7.40
CA THR A 73 -2.17 -5.34 6.73
C THR A 73 -2.24 -4.01 5.97
N LEU A 74 -2.63 -4.09 4.70
CA LEU A 74 -2.81 -2.92 3.87
C LEU A 74 -4.30 -2.68 3.64
N TRP A 75 -4.75 -1.45 3.90
CA TRP A 75 -6.11 -1.02 3.63
C TRP A 75 -6.08 0.12 2.62
N ALA A 76 -6.98 0.09 1.67
CA ALA A 76 -7.13 1.16 0.69
C ALA A 76 -8.45 1.88 0.91
N CYS A 77 -8.44 3.19 0.89
CA CYS A 77 -9.63 4.01 1.01
C CYS A 77 -10.55 3.77 -0.19
N LYS A 78 -11.78 3.34 0.07
CA LYS A 78 -12.71 2.98 -1.00
C LYS A 78 -13.09 4.16 -1.90
N PRO A 79 -13.47 5.33 -1.37
CA PRO A 79 -13.75 6.47 -2.24
C PRO A 79 -12.53 6.89 -3.08
N CYS A 80 -11.33 6.78 -2.53
CA CYS A 80 -10.11 7.11 -3.28
C CYS A 80 -9.89 6.15 -4.44
N VAL A 81 -10.21 4.87 -4.24
CA VAL A 81 -10.14 3.85 -5.27
C VAL A 81 -11.16 4.12 -6.38
N GLU A 82 -12.40 4.41 -5.98
CA GLU A 82 -13.49 4.60 -6.93
C GLU A 82 -13.28 5.82 -7.83
N VAL A 83 -12.88 6.94 -7.26
CA VAL A 83 -12.69 8.17 -8.02
C VAL A 83 -11.56 8.04 -9.04
N ARG A 84 -10.64 7.10 -8.82
CA ARG A 84 -9.52 6.85 -9.73
C ARG A 84 -9.79 5.76 -10.74
N GLY A 85 -11.01 5.22 -10.77
CA GLY A 85 -11.37 4.19 -11.73
C GLY A 85 -10.65 2.87 -11.51
N LEU A 86 -10.34 2.54 -10.28
CA LEU A 86 -9.69 1.27 -9.95
C LEU A 86 -10.75 0.24 -9.57
N ALA A 87 -10.50 -1.03 -9.94
CA ALA A 87 -11.39 -2.11 -9.57
C ALA A 87 -11.32 -2.35 -8.07
N GLN A 88 -12.50 -2.56 -7.47
CA GLN A 88 -12.57 -2.82 -6.05
C GLN A 88 -12.46 -4.30 -5.76
N ILE A 89 -11.82 -4.60 -4.65
CA ILE A 89 -11.96 -5.89 -4.00
C ILE A 89 -12.89 -5.72 -2.81
N GLN A 90 -13.47 -6.83 -2.36
CA GLN A 90 -14.39 -6.79 -1.24
C GLN A 90 -13.67 -6.31 0.02
N GLY A 91 -14.30 -5.40 0.76
CA GLY A 91 -13.74 -4.85 1.97
C GLY A 91 -14.80 -4.43 2.96
N LEU A 92 -14.41 -3.68 3.97
CA LEU A 92 -15.29 -3.27 5.06
C LEU A 92 -15.55 -1.77 4.98
N GLY A 93 -16.83 -1.40 4.78
CA GLY A 93 -17.23 0.00 4.80
C GLY A 93 -16.46 0.83 3.77
N ASP A 94 -15.79 1.87 4.26
CA ASP A 94 -15.04 2.80 3.42
C ASP A 94 -13.57 2.40 3.22
N ALA A 95 -13.18 1.23 3.69
CA ALA A 95 -11.84 0.72 3.53
C ALA A 95 -11.88 -0.66 2.88
N LEU A 96 -10.90 -0.92 2.02
CA LEU A 96 -10.74 -2.19 1.32
C LEU A 96 -9.44 -2.81 1.78
N GLU A 97 -9.49 -4.05 2.27
CA GLU A 97 -8.28 -4.77 2.58
C GLU A 97 -7.62 -5.20 1.27
N ALA A 98 -6.38 -4.79 1.07
CA ALA A 98 -5.62 -5.16 -0.11
C ALA A 98 -5.00 -6.54 0.14
N PRO A 99 -5.36 -7.57 -0.65
CA PRO A 99 -4.73 -8.87 -0.54
C PRO A 99 -3.24 -8.77 -0.85
N ARG A 100 -2.46 -9.66 -0.26
CA ARG A 100 -1.00 -9.57 -0.33
C ARG A 100 -0.43 -9.59 -1.73
N TYR A 101 -0.99 -10.40 -2.59
CA TYR A 101 -0.48 -10.56 -3.95
C TYR A 101 -1.55 -10.34 -5.01
N GLN A 102 -2.74 -10.02 -4.57
CA GLN A 102 -3.82 -9.64 -5.45
C GLN A 102 -4.18 -8.23 -5.10
N HIS A 103 -3.97 -7.34 -5.99
CA HIS A 103 -4.15 -5.94 -5.73
C HIS A 103 -5.29 -5.40 -6.58
N LEU A 104 -5.63 -4.15 -6.30
CA LEU A 104 -6.61 -3.44 -7.10
C LEU A 104 -6.11 -3.36 -8.54
N GLU A 105 -7.02 -3.49 -9.47
CA GLU A 105 -6.68 -3.41 -10.88
C GLU A 105 -7.31 -2.16 -11.47
N PRO A 106 -6.65 -1.52 -12.43
CA PRO A 106 -7.27 -0.43 -13.16
C PRO A 106 -8.50 -0.95 -13.91
N LEU A 107 -9.54 -0.14 -13.96
CA LEU A 107 -10.68 -0.44 -14.80
C LEU A 107 -10.31 -0.14 -16.26
N ASN A 108 -10.96 -0.77 -17.18
CA ASN A 108 -10.79 -0.49 -18.62
C ASN A 108 -9.41 -0.80 -19.14
N GLN A 109 -8.98 -1.95 -18.89
CA GLN A 109 -7.68 -2.39 -19.40
C GLN A 109 -7.78 -2.87 -20.84
#